data_0d1c69f400cf61a2aaf0d6c74cf322b7
#
_entry.id   0d1c69f400cf61a2aaf0d6c74cf322b7
#
_cell.length_a   1.000
_cell.length_b   1.000
_cell.length_c   1.000
_cell.angle_alpha   90.00
_cell.angle_beta   90.00
_cell.angle_gamma   90.00
#
_symmetry.space_group_name_H-M   'P 1'
#
loop_
_entity.id
_entity.type
_entity.pdbx_description
1 polymer ?
#
loop_
_entity_poly.entity_id
_entity_poly.type
_entity_poly.pdbx_seq_one_letter_code
_entity_poly.pdbx_strand_id
1 'polypeptide(L)'
;PQHMIQIETVSDYMDQANSLLSNASFHPAAAAVLIGASLEEFLRVWCEAEGIQFTKPSIDNYAKGLYDKDMINKQDIKDITAWGGIRNDAAHGNWDSVSDKNRVRIMLDGVNLFMRVKTVPK
;
A
#
# COMPACT_ATOMS: atom_id res chain seq x y z
N PRO A 1 -11.72 -19.29 0.39
CA PRO A 1 -12.31 -18.15 -0.31
C PRO A 1 -11.25 -17.19 -0.85
N GLN A 2 -11.57 -16.55 -1.94
CA GLN A 2 -10.68 -15.62 -2.64
C GLN A 2 -10.17 -14.51 -1.73
N HIS A 3 -11.03 -14.02 -0.84
CA HIS A 3 -10.69 -12.95 0.09
C HIS A 3 -9.53 -13.34 1.02
N MET A 4 -9.55 -14.55 1.56
CA MET A 4 -8.48 -15.03 2.44
C MET A 4 -7.14 -15.20 1.69
N ILE A 5 -7.19 -15.71 0.46
CA ILE A 5 -5.99 -15.90 -0.36
C ILE A 5 -5.30 -14.55 -0.60
N GLN A 6 -6.07 -13.50 -0.85
CA GLN A 6 -5.52 -12.16 -1.11
C GLN A 6 -4.91 -11.53 0.13
N ILE A 7 -5.49 -11.78 1.31
CA ILE A 7 -4.91 -11.34 2.59
C ILE A 7 -3.54 -12.00 2.80
N GLU A 8 -3.43 -13.28 2.51
CA GLU A 8 -2.15 -14.00 2.63
C GLU A 8 -1.10 -13.43 1.69
N THR A 9 -1.47 -13.11 0.44
CA THR A 9 -0.55 -12.52 -0.53
C THR A 9 -0.04 -11.17 -0.05
N VAL A 10 -0.92 -10.33 0.48
CA VAL A 10 -0.55 -9.03 1.05
C VAL A 10 0.41 -9.20 2.22
N SER A 11 0.11 -10.12 3.12
CA SER A 11 0.96 -10.42 4.27
C SER A 11 2.35 -10.87 3.83
N ASP A 12 2.43 -11.76 2.83
CA ASP A 12 3.71 -12.25 2.31
C ASP A 12 4.55 -11.12 1.72
N TYR A 13 3.94 -10.22 0.95
CA TYR A 13 4.65 -9.08 0.39
C TYR A 13 5.19 -8.15 1.48
N MET A 14 4.40 -7.92 2.53
CA MET A 14 4.83 -7.06 3.64
C MET A 14 5.97 -7.69 4.43
N ASP A 15 5.95 -9.00 4.63
CA ASP A 15 7.04 -9.73 5.28
C ASP A 15 8.33 -9.64 4.46
N GLN A 16 8.23 -9.77 3.13
CA GLN A 16 9.37 -9.62 2.24
C GLN A 16 9.91 -8.20 2.27
N ALA A 17 9.05 -7.20 2.28
CA ALA A 17 9.46 -5.80 2.38
C ALA A 17 10.23 -5.54 3.68
N ASN A 18 9.74 -6.08 4.78
CA ASN A 18 10.42 -5.97 6.08
C ASN A 18 11.82 -6.60 6.03
N SER A 19 11.92 -7.79 5.43
CA SER A 19 13.21 -8.48 5.29
C SER A 19 14.19 -7.68 4.44
N LEU A 20 13.74 -7.09 3.34
CA LEU A 20 14.57 -6.25 2.48
C LEU A 20 15.06 -5.01 3.22
N LEU A 21 14.21 -4.37 4.00
CA LEU A 21 14.60 -3.19 4.79
C LEU A 21 15.62 -3.53 5.86
N SER A 22 15.60 -4.76 6.35
CA SER A 22 16.53 -5.22 7.38
C SER A 22 17.89 -5.63 6.81
N ASN A 23 18.04 -5.67 5.48
CA ASN A 23 19.26 -6.10 4.79
C ASN A 23 19.93 -4.89 4.12
N ALA A 24 21.13 -4.55 4.61
CA ALA A 24 21.88 -3.40 4.12
C ALA A 24 22.32 -3.53 2.65
N SER A 25 22.29 -4.74 2.08
CA SER A 25 22.69 -4.98 0.69
C SER A 25 21.65 -4.51 -0.32
N PHE A 26 20.39 -4.25 0.12
CA PHE A 26 19.31 -3.86 -0.78
C PHE A 26 18.97 -2.37 -0.63
N HIS A 27 18.72 -1.74 -1.77
CA HIS A 27 18.21 -0.37 -1.77
C HIS A 27 16.79 -0.35 -1.22
N PRO A 28 16.42 0.67 -0.40
CA PRO A 28 15.06 0.76 0.15
C PRO A 28 13.95 0.79 -0.90
N ALA A 29 14.25 1.22 -2.13
CA ALA A 29 13.28 1.22 -3.23
C ALA A 29 12.66 -0.15 -3.47
N ALA A 30 13.42 -1.24 -3.30
CA ALA A 30 12.90 -2.59 -3.48
C ALA A 30 11.75 -2.87 -2.49
N ALA A 31 11.92 -2.48 -1.23
CA ALA A 31 10.88 -2.62 -0.22
C ALA A 31 9.68 -1.72 -0.54
N ALA A 32 9.93 -0.49 -0.98
CA ALA A 32 8.86 0.45 -1.32
C ALA A 32 7.94 -0.08 -2.43
N VAL A 33 8.51 -0.76 -3.43
CA VAL A 33 7.71 -1.38 -4.49
C VAL A 33 6.80 -2.46 -3.92
N LEU A 34 7.32 -3.32 -3.03
CA LEU A 34 6.52 -4.38 -2.42
C LEU A 34 5.43 -3.82 -1.50
N ILE A 35 5.74 -2.79 -0.72
CA ILE A 35 4.76 -2.15 0.15
C ILE A 35 3.64 -1.54 -0.69
N GLY A 36 4.00 -0.86 -1.78
CA GLY A 36 3.03 -0.27 -2.70
C GLY A 36 2.14 -1.32 -3.37
N ALA A 37 2.72 -2.45 -3.77
CA ALA A 37 1.97 -3.55 -4.36
C ALA A 37 0.97 -4.15 -3.36
N SER A 38 1.37 -4.26 -2.08
CA SER A 38 0.50 -4.73 -1.01
C SER A 38 -0.69 -3.80 -0.82
N LEU A 39 -0.42 -2.50 -0.74
CA LEU A 39 -1.47 -1.50 -0.58
C LEU A 39 -2.43 -1.51 -1.77
N GLU A 40 -1.89 -1.54 -2.98
CA GLU A 40 -2.72 -1.58 -4.20
C GLU A 40 -3.64 -2.79 -4.21
N GLU A 41 -3.12 -3.97 -3.91
CA GLU A 41 -3.91 -5.19 -3.86
C GLU A 41 -5.00 -5.12 -2.80
N PHE A 42 -4.65 -4.63 -1.62
CA PHE A 42 -5.61 -4.46 -0.52
C PHE A 42 -6.76 -3.54 -0.93
N LEU A 43 -6.44 -2.38 -1.50
CA LEU A 43 -7.45 -1.40 -1.92
C LEU A 43 -8.30 -1.94 -3.07
N ARG A 44 -7.69 -2.64 -4.01
CA ARG A 44 -8.41 -3.24 -5.14
C ARG A 44 -9.47 -4.24 -4.65
N VAL A 45 -9.07 -5.14 -3.77
CA VAL A 45 -9.96 -6.18 -3.22
C VAL A 45 -11.11 -5.53 -2.45
N TRP A 46 -10.78 -4.51 -1.65
CA TRP A 46 -11.80 -3.78 -0.88
C TRP A 46 -12.82 -3.11 -1.81
N CYS A 47 -12.33 -2.44 -2.87
CA CYS A 47 -13.23 -1.82 -3.85
C CYS A 47 -14.14 -2.85 -4.53
N GLU A 48 -13.59 -4.01 -4.90
CA GLU A 48 -14.39 -5.09 -5.51
C GLU A 48 -15.48 -5.58 -4.55
N ALA A 49 -15.14 -5.77 -3.28
CA ALA A 49 -16.10 -6.24 -2.28
C ALA A 49 -17.24 -5.23 -2.07
N GLU A 50 -16.95 -3.94 -2.25
CA GLU A 50 -17.94 -2.87 -2.08
C GLU A 50 -18.66 -2.49 -3.37
N GLY A 51 -18.34 -3.15 -4.48
CA GLY A 51 -18.96 -2.86 -5.77
C GLY A 51 -18.61 -1.49 -6.34
N ILE A 52 -17.43 -0.97 -5.98
CA ILE A 52 -16.99 0.36 -6.42
C ILE A 52 -16.51 0.30 -7.86
N GLN A 53 -17.04 1.20 -8.69
CA GLN A 53 -16.63 1.34 -10.08
C GLN A 53 -15.51 2.38 -10.20
N PHE A 54 -14.55 2.09 -11.07
CA PHE A 54 -13.47 3.03 -11.38
C PHE A 54 -13.10 2.87 -12.86
N THR A 55 -12.62 3.96 -13.47
CA THR A 55 -12.29 3.96 -14.90
C THR A 55 -10.92 3.36 -15.16
N LYS A 56 -10.01 3.43 -14.20
CA LYS A 56 -8.62 3.01 -14.37
C LYS A 56 -8.09 2.44 -13.06
N PRO A 57 -7.48 1.23 -13.09
CA PRO A 57 -6.91 0.65 -11.87
C PRO A 57 -5.68 1.45 -11.42
N SER A 58 -5.74 1.99 -10.22
CA SER A 58 -4.62 2.68 -9.58
C SER A 58 -4.91 2.87 -8.10
N ILE A 59 -3.86 3.03 -7.31
CA ILE A 59 -4.00 3.31 -5.87
C ILE A 59 -4.88 4.53 -5.66
N ASP A 60 -4.65 5.61 -6.42
CA ASP A 60 -5.39 6.86 -6.27
C ASP A 60 -6.88 6.69 -6.59
N ASN A 61 -7.20 5.94 -7.65
CA ASN A 61 -8.59 5.71 -8.04
C ASN A 61 -9.31 4.82 -7.04
N TYR A 62 -8.65 3.79 -6.50
CA TYR A 62 -9.23 2.97 -5.45
C TYR A 62 -9.53 3.79 -4.21
N ALA A 63 -8.56 4.60 -3.79
CA ALA A 63 -8.72 5.45 -2.61
C ALA A 63 -9.87 6.45 -2.79
N LYS A 64 -9.95 7.07 -3.97
CA LYS A 64 -11.02 8.01 -4.28
C LYS A 64 -12.40 7.34 -4.19
N GLY A 65 -12.52 6.15 -4.76
CA GLY A 65 -13.78 5.39 -4.70
C GLY A 65 -14.20 5.08 -3.28
N LEU A 66 -13.26 4.65 -2.45
CA LEU A 66 -13.53 4.37 -1.04
C LEU A 66 -13.91 5.64 -0.27
N TYR A 67 -13.22 6.74 -0.55
CA TYR A 67 -13.50 8.02 0.08
C TYR A 67 -14.91 8.53 -0.29
N ASP A 68 -15.28 8.41 -1.56
CA ASP A 68 -16.60 8.85 -2.03
C ASP A 68 -17.74 8.05 -1.36
N LYS A 69 -17.46 6.84 -0.91
CA LYS A 69 -18.40 6.00 -0.16
C LYS A 69 -18.27 6.14 1.36
N ASP A 70 -17.52 7.11 1.83
CA ASP A 70 -17.29 7.36 3.27
C ASP A 70 -16.63 6.19 4.00
N MET A 71 -15.87 5.36 3.30
CA MET A 71 -15.20 4.22 3.89
C MET A 71 -13.82 4.56 4.44
N ILE A 72 -13.24 5.64 3.94
CA ILE A 72 -12.00 6.22 4.45
C ILE A 72 -12.17 7.72 4.59
N ASN A 73 -11.33 8.36 5.37
CA ASN A 73 -11.41 9.79 5.65
C ASN A 73 -10.35 10.59 4.88
N LYS A 74 -10.35 11.92 5.05
CA LYS A 74 -9.40 12.81 4.37
C LYS A 74 -7.95 12.50 4.75
N GLN A 75 -7.69 12.15 5.99
CA GLN A 75 -6.34 11.81 6.42
C GLN A 75 -5.86 10.53 5.74
N ASP A 76 -6.74 9.54 5.61
CA ASP A 76 -6.44 8.31 4.88
C ASP A 76 -6.05 8.61 3.44
N ILE A 77 -6.79 9.49 2.76
CA ILE A 77 -6.47 9.91 1.38
C ILE A 77 -5.07 10.54 1.31
N LYS A 78 -4.75 11.41 2.26
CA LYS A 78 -3.44 12.06 2.29
C LYS A 78 -2.32 11.05 2.49
N ASP A 79 -2.52 10.12 3.41
CA ASP A 79 -1.53 9.07 3.70
C ASP A 79 -1.32 8.17 2.48
N ILE A 80 -2.41 7.71 1.87
CA ILE A 80 -2.36 6.84 0.69
C ILE A 80 -1.68 7.56 -0.48
N THR A 81 -1.99 8.83 -0.69
CA THR A 81 -1.37 9.63 -1.75
C THR A 81 0.14 9.73 -1.54
N ALA A 82 0.58 9.96 -0.31
CA ALA A 82 2.00 10.03 0.02
C ALA A 82 2.69 8.67 -0.23
N TRP A 83 2.08 7.57 0.21
CA TRP A 83 2.62 6.24 -0.01
C TRP A 83 2.67 5.87 -1.50
N GLY A 84 1.63 6.23 -2.24
CA GLY A 84 1.59 6.04 -3.70
C GLY A 84 2.70 6.79 -4.40
N GLY A 85 3.03 8.00 -3.94
CA GLY A 85 4.14 8.80 -4.47
C GLY A 85 5.49 8.12 -4.25
N ILE A 86 5.71 7.56 -3.06
CA ILE A 86 6.95 6.82 -2.76
C ILE A 86 7.06 5.58 -3.66
N ARG A 87 5.97 4.84 -3.80
CA ARG A 87 5.93 3.67 -4.68
C ARG A 87 6.23 4.04 -6.13
N ASN A 88 5.67 5.13 -6.62
CA ASN A 88 5.90 5.58 -7.99
C ASN A 88 7.36 5.95 -8.21
N ASP A 89 7.98 6.68 -7.29
CA ASP A 89 9.39 7.02 -7.38
C ASP A 89 10.26 5.76 -7.42
N ALA A 90 9.96 4.79 -6.57
CA ALA A 90 10.68 3.53 -6.51
C ALA A 90 10.54 2.72 -7.81
N ALA A 91 9.32 2.63 -8.34
CA ALA A 91 9.01 1.84 -9.53
C ALA A 91 9.56 2.48 -10.81
N HIS A 92 9.67 3.81 -10.85
CA HIS A 92 10.15 4.54 -12.03
C HIS A 92 11.63 4.87 -12.00
N GLY A 93 12.38 4.32 -11.05
CA GLY A 93 13.82 4.50 -10.99
C GLY A 93 14.28 5.80 -10.36
N ASN A 94 13.40 6.56 -9.74
CA ASN A 94 13.74 7.79 -9.01
C ASN A 94 14.26 7.43 -7.61
N TRP A 95 15.30 6.64 -7.56
CA TRP A 95 15.76 6.00 -6.32
C TRP A 95 16.37 6.98 -5.33
N ASP A 96 16.87 8.12 -5.81
CA ASP A 96 17.38 9.15 -4.90
C ASP A 96 16.28 9.67 -3.97
N SER A 97 15.04 9.73 -4.47
CA SER A 97 13.88 10.18 -3.69
C SER A 97 13.45 9.18 -2.62
N VAL A 98 13.87 7.91 -2.74
CA VAL A 98 13.49 6.83 -1.81
C VAL A 98 14.72 6.18 -1.19
N SER A 99 15.81 6.90 -1.09
CA SER A 99 17.07 6.37 -0.53
C SER A 99 17.08 6.35 1.00
N ASP A 100 16.19 7.10 1.65
CA ASP A 100 16.08 7.12 3.11
C ASP A 100 15.34 5.89 3.61
N LYS A 101 16.10 4.97 4.18
CA LYS A 101 15.57 3.72 4.73
C LYS A 101 14.51 3.96 5.81
N ASN A 102 14.70 5.01 6.62
CA ASN A 102 13.75 5.34 7.69
C ASN A 102 12.41 5.78 7.11
N ARG A 103 12.42 6.53 6.02
CA ARG A 103 11.19 6.96 5.35
C ARG A 103 10.39 5.77 4.84
N VAL A 104 11.08 4.79 4.26
CA VAL A 104 10.42 3.58 3.77
C VAL A 104 9.93 2.72 4.94
N ARG A 105 10.68 2.69 6.05
CA ARG A 105 10.24 2.00 7.27
C ARG A 105 8.96 2.62 7.82
N ILE A 106 8.86 3.93 7.85
CA ILE A 106 7.64 4.63 8.27
C ILE A 106 6.48 4.29 7.34
N MET A 107 6.73 4.22 6.04
CA MET A 107 5.72 3.78 5.06
C MET A 107 5.25 2.36 5.36
N LEU A 108 6.17 1.43 5.61
CA LEU A 108 5.83 0.05 5.95
C LEU A 108 4.91 0.00 7.17
N ASP A 109 5.29 0.68 8.23
CA ASP A 109 4.53 0.69 9.50
C ASP A 109 3.16 1.34 9.29
N GLY A 110 3.10 2.43 8.55
CA GLY A 110 1.85 3.14 8.27
C GLY A 110 0.88 2.30 7.43
N VAL A 111 1.37 1.67 6.38
CA VAL A 111 0.55 0.80 5.53
C VAL A 111 0.06 -0.41 6.32
N ASN A 112 0.94 -1.03 7.12
CA ASN A 112 0.56 -2.14 8.00
C ASN A 112 -0.58 -1.75 8.94
N LEU A 113 -0.45 -0.61 9.60
CA LEU A 113 -1.47 -0.13 10.52
C LEU A 113 -2.79 0.14 9.80
N PHE A 114 -2.73 0.82 8.66
CA PHE A 114 -3.91 1.13 7.85
C PHE A 114 -4.67 -0.15 7.47
N MET A 115 -3.95 -1.12 6.92
CA MET A 115 -4.58 -2.37 6.48
C MET A 115 -5.17 -3.15 7.66
N ARG A 116 -4.47 -3.18 8.79
CA ARG A 116 -4.94 -3.88 9.98
C ARG A 116 -6.21 -3.25 10.54
N VAL A 117 -6.23 -1.91 10.63
CA VAL A 117 -7.40 -1.19 11.13
C VAL A 117 -8.61 -1.41 10.23
N LYS A 118 -8.40 -1.41 8.91
CA LYS A 118 -9.51 -1.54 7.95
C LYS A 118 -10.01 -2.98 7.79
N THR A 119 -9.25 -3.97 8.24
CA THR A 119 -9.69 -5.37 8.19
C THR A 119 -10.41 -5.85 9.45
N VAL A 120 -10.35 -5.09 10.53
CA VAL A 120 -11.03 -5.47 11.77
C VAL A 120 -12.54 -5.35 11.58
N PRO A 121 -13.32 -6.41 11.88
CA PRO A 121 -14.78 -6.35 11.79
C PRO A 121 -15.33 -5.30 12.77
N LYS A 122 -16.33 -4.57 12.30
CA LYS A 122 -16.98 -3.56 13.13
C LYS A 122 -18.03 -4.20 14.05
#